data_8325094f1ba31a82047e8eaa1daa3f2d
#
_entry.id   8325094f1ba31a82047e8eaa1daa3f2d
#
_cell.length_a   1.000
_cell.length_b   1.000
_cell.length_c   1.000
_cell.angle_alpha   90.00
_cell.angle_beta   90.00
_cell.angle_gamma   90.00
#
_symmetry.space_group_name_H-M   'P 1'
#
loop_
_entity.id
_entity.type
_entity.pdbx_description
1 polymer ?
#
loop_
_entity_poly.entity_id
_entity_poly.type
_entity_poly.pdbx_seq_one_letter_code
_entity_poly.pdbx_strand_id
1 'polypeptide(L)'
;AHFQSGFMMHPKAWNLHDWAEIYFEGIGWVPVDQSFGIPTFARNADEEYFFLGGIDSWRMIVNSDYGMPLIPEKKYPRSETVDFQRGEVEWEGGNLYFPKWDYHMDIEYLDN
;
A
#
# COMPACT_ATOMS: atom_id res chain seq x y z
N ALA A 1 -15.36 -4.85 2.65
CA ALA A 1 -14.03 -4.73 2.07
C ALA A 1 -13.14 -3.93 3.01
N HIS A 2 -11.87 -4.28 3.02
CA HIS A 2 -10.83 -3.50 3.70
C HIS A 2 -9.91 -2.89 2.65
N PHE A 3 -9.48 -1.66 2.90
CA PHE A 3 -8.42 -1.02 2.17
C PHE A 3 -7.08 -1.38 2.81
N GLN A 4 -6.09 -1.68 2.00
CA GLN A 4 -4.71 -1.85 2.44
C GLN A 4 -3.80 -0.98 1.60
N SER A 5 -2.79 -0.42 2.21
CA SER A 5 -1.77 0.32 1.50
C SER A 5 -0.37 0.06 2.07
N GLY A 6 0.62 0.29 1.26
CA GLY A 6 2.00 0.06 1.64
C GLY A 6 2.96 0.17 0.48
N PHE A 7 3.92 -0.72 0.45
CA PHE A 7 4.94 -0.75 -0.57
C PHE A 7 4.86 -2.02 -1.40
N MET A 8 4.88 -1.86 -2.70
CA MET A 8 5.21 -2.93 -3.62
C MET A 8 6.72 -2.92 -3.82
N MET A 9 7.39 -3.98 -3.42
CA MET A 9 8.84 -4.10 -3.40
C MET A 9 9.38 -5.02 -4.50
N HIS A 10 8.65 -5.16 -5.59
CA HIS A 10 9.09 -5.99 -6.70
C HIS A 10 10.36 -5.41 -7.34
N PRO A 11 11.42 -6.22 -7.62
CA PRO A 11 12.71 -5.72 -8.09
C PRO A 11 12.68 -4.86 -9.37
N LYS A 12 11.64 -5.02 -10.18
CA LYS A 12 11.49 -4.29 -11.45
C LYS A 12 10.46 -3.16 -11.39
N ALA A 13 9.73 -3.02 -10.29
CA ALA A 13 8.59 -2.10 -10.21
C ALA A 13 8.21 -1.80 -8.76
N TRP A 14 9.15 -1.30 -7.96
CA TRP A 14 8.84 -0.88 -6.61
C TRP A 14 8.15 0.50 -6.61
N ASN A 15 7.15 0.66 -5.78
CA ASN A 15 6.44 1.92 -5.57
C ASN A 15 5.53 1.83 -4.34
N LEU A 16 4.96 2.97 -3.97
CA LEU A 16 3.76 3.00 -3.13
C LEU A 16 2.61 2.34 -3.87
N HIS A 17 1.80 1.58 -3.16
CA HIS A 17 0.69 0.86 -3.79
C HIS A 17 -0.44 0.57 -2.82
N ASP A 18 -1.65 0.51 -3.37
CA ASP A 18 -2.88 0.24 -2.65
C ASP A 18 -3.56 -1.00 -3.23
N TRP A 19 -4.19 -1.77 -2.37
CA TRP A 19 -5.00 -2.92 -2.73
C TRP A 19 -6.13 -3.09 -1.74
N ALA A 20 -6.97 -4.08 -1.93
CA ALA A 20 -8.10 -4.35 -1.06
C ALA A 20 -8.12 -5.79 -0.56
N GLU A 21 -8.86 -6.00 0.50
CA GLU A 21 -9.36 -7.32 0.88
C GLU A 21 -10.87 -7.32 0.83
N ILE A 22 -11.45 -8.39 0.28
CA ILE A 22 -12.88 -8.64 0.20
C ILE A 22 -13.21 -9.85 1.03
N TYR A 23 -14.23 -9.74 1.87
CA TYR A 23 -14.71 -10.87 2.65
C TYR A 23 -15.67 -11.71 1.83
N PHE A 24 -15.41 -13.01 1.74
CA PHE A 24 -16.31 -14.01 1.19
C PHE A 24 -16.77 -14.95 2.29
N GLU A 25 -18.08 -15.11 2.39
CA GLU A 25 -18.66 -16.05 3.34
C GLU A 25 -18.18 -17.48 3.09
N GLY A 26 -17.71 -18.15 4.17
CA GLY A 26 -17.16 -19.49 4.08
C GLY A 26 -15.70 -19.60 3.63
N ILE A 27 -15.10 -18.49 3.17
CA ILE A 27 -13.68 -18.43 2.77
C ILE A 27 -12.89 -17.51 3.71
N GLY A 28 -13.41 -16.32 3.99
CA GLY A 28 -12.75 -15.29 4.77
C GLY A 28 -12.31 -14.10 3.92
N TRP A 29 -11.30 -13.38 4.40
CA TRP A 29 -10.73 -12.24 3.71
C TRP A 29 -9.80 -12.69 2.58
N VAL A 30 -10.00 -12.13 1.42
CA VAL A 30 -9.30 -12.48 0.18
C VAL A 30 -8.71 -11.20 -0.42
N PRO A 31 -7.40 -11.16 -0.72
CA PRO A 31 -6.77 -10.00 -1.30
C PRO A 31 -7.20 -9.79 -2.76
N VAL A 32 -7.32 -8.53 -3.14
CA VAL A 32 -7.65 -8.14 -4.52
C VAL A 32 -6.82 -6.92 -4.90
N ASP A 33 -6.04 -7.07 -5.95
CA ASP A 33 -5.28 -5.96 -6.54
C ASP A 33 -5.56 -5.87 -8.04
N GLN A 34 -6.51 -5.07 -8.38
CA GLN A 34 -6.98 -4.91 -9.77
C GLN A 34 -5.93 -4.27 -10.69
N SER A 35 -4.98 -3.53 -10.13
CA SER A 35 -3.97 -2.80 -10.91
C SER A 35 -3.03 -3.74 -11.68
N PHE A 36 -2.80 -4.93 -11.14
CA PHE A 36 -1.92 -5.95 -11.74
C PHE A 36 -2.65 -6.99 -12.57
N GLY A 37 -3.96 -7.12 -12.40
CA GLY A 37 -4.80 -8.02 -13.18
C GLY A 37 -5.31 -7.46 -14.50
N ILE A 38 -4.81 -6.30 -14.95
CA ILE A 38 -5.22 -5.77 -16.24
C ILE A 38 -4.43 -6.44 -17.38
N PRO A 39 -5.10 -6.78 -18.49
CA PRO A 39 -4.47 -7.47 -19.64
C PRO A 39 -3.19 -6.81 -20.18
N THR A 40 -3.03 -5.51 -19.95
CA THR A 40 -1.84 -4.75 -20.38
C THR A 40 -0.55 -5.19 -19.64
N PHE A 41 -0.68 -5.74 -18.45
CA PHE A 41 0.46 -6.17 -17.62
C PHE A 41 0.54 -7.68 -17.46
N ALA A 42 -0.56 -8.38 -17.61
CA ALA A 42 -0.60 -9.84 -17.55
C ALA A 42 0.04 -10.47 -18.79
N ARG A 43 0.93 -11.43 -18.56
CA ARG A 43 1.60 -12.17 -19.64
C ARG A 43 0.82 -13.40 -20.12
N ASN A 44 -0.12 -13.85 -19.32
CA ASN A 44 -1.00 -14.98 -19.58
C ASN A 44 -2.27 -14.90 -18.72
N ALA A 45 -3.25 -15.77 -19.00
CA ALA A 45 -4.52 -15.76 -18.29
C ALA A 45 -4.41 -16.07 -16.78
N ASP A 46 -3.42 -16.85 -16.38
CA ASP A 46 -3.22 -17.18 -14.96
C ASP A 46 -2.73 -15.94 -14.20
N GLU A 47 -1.88 -15.13 -14.80
CA GLU A 47 -1.45 -13.85 -14.21
C GLU A 47 -2.59 -12.83 -14.19
N GLU A 48 -3.45 -12.82 -15.20
CA GLU A 48 -4.60 -11.91 -15.29
C GLU A 48 -5.54 -12.06 -14.09
N TYR A 49 -5.78 -13.28 -13.66
CA TYR A 49 -6.71 -13.56 -12.55
C TYR A 49 -6.03 -13.79 -11.22
N PHE A 50 -4.70 -13.90 -11.17
CA PHE A 50 -3.99 -14.18 -9.93
C PHE A 50 -4.31 -13.16 -8.83
N PHE A 51 -4.33 -11.88 -9.15
CA PHE A 51 -4.57 -10.80 -8.19
C PHE A 51 -6.06 -10.59 -7.85
N LEU A 52 -6.94 -11.42 -8.35
CA LEU A 52 -8.33 -11.53 -7.91
C LEU A 52 -8.47 -12.73 -6.97
N GLY A 53 -7.88 -12.63 -5.80
CA GLY A 53 -7.89 -13.68 -4.80
C GLY A 53 -6.50 -14.12 -4.35
N GLY A 54 -5.47 -13.69 -5.03
CA GLY A 54 -4.07 -13.89 -4.67
C GLY A 54 -3.31 -12.59 -4.51
N ILE A 55 -2.21 -12.66 -3.81
CA ILE A 55 -1.26 -11.54 -3.69
C ILE A 55 0.16 -12.11 -3.66
N ASP A 56 1.10 -11.41 -4.28
CA ASP A 56 2.49 -11.83 -4.27
C ASP A 56 3.20 -11.48 -2.95
N SER A 57 4.40 -12.04 -2.76
CA SER A 57 5.21 -11.83 -1.55
C SER A 57 5.96 -10.49 -1.52
N TRP A 58 5.83 -9.69 -2.56
CA TRP A 58 6.51 -8.39 -2.68
C TRP A 58 5.75 -7.22 -2.05
N ARG A 59 4.81 -7.52 -1.16
CA ARG A 59 3.95 -6.51 -0.54
C ARG A 59 4.33 -6.31 0.92
N MET A 60 4.58 -5.08 1.30
CA MET A 60 4.72 -4.68 2.69
C MET A 60 3.53 -3.78 3.08
N ILE A 61 2.65 -4.29 3.91
CA ILE A 61 1.50 -3.54 4.42
C ILE A 61 2.01 -2.50 5.43
N VAL A 62 1.64 -1.25 5.22
CA VAL A 62 1.92 -0.15 6.15
C VAL A 62 0.68 0.19 6.96
N ASN A 63 -0.48 0.20 6.32
CA ASN A 63 -1.75 0.42 7.00
C ASN A 63 -2.87 -0.43 6.41
N SER A 64 -3.80 -0.80 7.27
CA SER A 64 -5.07 -1.43 6.93
C SER A 64 -6.21 -0.47 7.26
N ASP A 65 -7.22 -0.45 6.44
CA ASP A 65 -8.29 0.55 6.40
C ASP A 65 -7.78 1.96 6.02
N TYR A 66 -8.70 2.86 5.75
CA TYR A 66 -8.37 4.22 5.35
C TYR A 66 -8.77 5.22 6.45
N GLY A 67 -8.08 6.36 6.47
CA GLY A 67 -8.44 7.47 7.33
C GLY A 67 -8.28 7.24 8.84
N MET A 68 -7.64 6.15 9.23
CA MET A 68 -7.46 5.81 10.64
C MET A 68 -6.54 6.80 11.37
N PRO A 69 -6.71 6.99 12.68
CA PRO A 69 -5.78 7.77 13.48
C PRO A 69 -4.37 7.20 13.40
N LEU A 70 -3.39 8.08 13.34
CA LEU A 70 -1.98 7.69 13.43
C LEU A 70 -1.58 7.32 14.85
N ILE A 71 -0.61 6.42 14.98
CA ILE A 71 0.01 6.07 16.27
C ILE A 71 1.53 6.28 16.13
N PRO A 72 2.12 7.26 16.82
CA PRO A 72 1.49 8.21 17.75
C PRO A 72 0.55 9.22 17.07
N GLU A 73 -0.43 9.71 17.82
CA GLU A 73 -1.42 10.66 17.32
C GLU A 73 -0.76 11.98 16.89
N LYS A 74 -1.17 12.50 15.75
CA LYS A 74 -0.74 13.81 15.26
C LYS A 74 -1.45 14.95 16.00
N LYS A 75 -0.75 16.05 16.17
CA LYS A 75 -1.28 17.30 16.73
C LYS A 75 -1.89 18.22 15.67
N TYR A 76 -1.43 18.12 14.43
CA TYR A 76 -1.82 19.01 13.34
C TYR A 76 -2.51 18.25 12.21
N PRO A 77 -3.28 18.92 11.35
CA PRO A 77 -3.90 18.29 10.19
C PRO A 77 -2.88 17.57 9.31
N ARG A 78 -3.31 16.46 8.71
CA ARG A 78 -2.47 15.62 7.85
C ARG A 78 -2.36 16.15 6.43
N SER A 79 -1.29 15.77 5.73
CA SER A 79 -1.16 15.93 4.29
C SER A 79 -2.06 14.96 3.54
N GLU A 80 -2.13 13.72 4.04
CA GLU A 80 -2.92 12.63 3.48
C GLU A 80 -3.99 12.18 4.49
N THR A 81 -5.19 12.00 4.02
CA THR A 81 -6.34 11.60 4.86
C THR A 81 -6.83 10.19 4.60
N VAL A 82 -6.33 9.52 3.59
CA VAL A 82 -6.77 8.19 3.17
C VAL A 82 -5.78 7.13 3.63
N ASP A 83 -4.53 7.23 3.21
CA ASP A 83 -3.47 6.29 3.55
C ASP A 83 -2.26 6.98 4.19
N PHE A 84 -1.25 6.19 4.57
CA PHE A 84 -0.07 6.67 5.26
C PHE A 84 1.22 6.04 4.74
N GLN A 85 1.23 5.58 3.53
CA GLN A 85 2.38 4.91 2.91
C GLN A 85 3.67 5.71 3.06
N ARG A 86 3.57 7.04 2.88
CA ARG A 86 4.71 7.96 3.03
C ARG A 86 5.01 8.33 4.47
N GLY A 87 4.05 8.12 5.36
CA GLY A 87 4.07 8.73 6.67
C GLY A 87 3.71 10.21 6.65
N GLU A 88 3.78 10.83 7.80
CA GLU A 88 3.45 12.23 8.03
C GLU A 88 4.56 12.88 8.86
N VAL A 89 4.86 14.12 8.57
CA VAL A 89 5.90 14.86 9.29
C VAL A 89 5.30 16.10 9.94
N GLU A 90 5.58 16.28 11.21
CA GLU A 90 5.22 17.51 11.93
C GLU A 90 6.37 18.02 12.78
N TRP A 91 6.32 19.29 13.12
CA TRP A 91 7.28 19.98 13.95
C TRP A 91 6.55 20.87 14.97
N GLU A 92 7.26 21.59 15.81
CA GLU A 92 6.64 22.42 16.86
C GLU A 92 5.65 23.46 16.32
N GLY A 93 5.85 23.95 15.12
CA GLY A 93 5.04 24.99 14.50
C GLY A 93 3.89 24.50 13.61
N GLY A 94 3.75 23.20 13.38
CA GLY A 94 2.69 22.70 12.52
C GLY A 94 3.02 21.44 11.75
N ASN A 95 2.21 21.13 10.74
CA ASN A 95 2.46 20.04 9.83
C ASN A 95 3.44 20.46 8.71
N LEU A 96 4.34 19.57 8.34
CA LEU A 96 5.10 19.67 7.10
C LEU A 96 4.36 18.94 6.00
N TYR A 97 3.66 19.68 5.16
CA TYR A 97 2.91 19.12 4.05
C TYR A 97 3.81 18.55 2.96
N PHE A 98 3.35 17.56 2.21
CA PHE A 98 4.11 16.82 1.21
C PHE A 98 4.98 17.66 0.26
N PRO A 99 4.58 18.85 -0.20
CA PRO A 99 5.46 19.69 -1.02
C PRO A 99 6.68 20.28 -0.29
N LYS A 100 6.79 20.06 1.01
CA LYS A 100 7.84 20.65 1.84
C LYS A 100 8.90 19.64 2.31
N TRP A 101 8.72 18.37 1.99
CA TRP A 101 9.68 17.31 2.31
C TRP A 101 9.62 16.22 1.25
N ASP A 102 10.62 15.40 1.21
CA ASP A 102 10.73 14.26 0.33
C ASP A 102 11.17 13.04 1.13
N TYR A 103 11.03 11.86 0.55
CA TYR A 103 11.49 10.61 1.13
C TYR A 103 12.29 9.83 0.09
N HIS A 104 13.19 9.02 0.56
CA HIS A 104 13.95 8.08 -0.25
C HIS A 104 13.78 6.67 0.32
N MET A 105 13.72 5.70 -0.55
CA MET A 105 13.59 4.30 -0.17
C MET A 105 14.67 3.48 -0.88
N ASP A 106 15.47 2.78 -0.10
CA ASP A 106 16.40 1.78 -0.57
C ASP A 106 15.88 0.39 -0.24
N ILE A 107 15.89 -0.50 -1.21
CA ILE A 107 15.47 -1.89 -1.04
C ILE A 107 16.66 -2.79 -1.33
N GLU A 108 17.08 -3.54 -0.33
CA GLU A 108 18.09 -4.56 -0.47
C GLU A 108 17.43 -5.94 -0.52
N TYR A 109 17.69 -6.68 -1.61
CA TYR A 109 17.20 -8.03 -1.78
C TYR A 109 18.27 -9.00 -1.33
N LEU A 110 17.98 -9.73 -0.26
CA LEU A 110 18.90 -10.71 0.28
C LEU A 110 18.71 -12.05 -0.45
N ASP A 111 19.78 -12.56 -1.06
CA ASP A 111 19.81 -13.92 -1.61
C ASP A 111 19.79 -14.92 -0.45
N ASN A 112 18.90 -15.90 -0.53
CA ASN A 112 18.83 -17.03 0.41
C ASN A 112 19.67 -18.19 -0.08
#